data_47864fe3fed65d28d568e05ea95ce6e4
#
_entry.id   47864fe3fed65d28d568e05ea95ce6e4
#
_cell.length_a   1.000
_cell.length_b   1.000
_cell.length_c   1.000
_cell.angle_alpha   90.00
_cell.angle_beta   90.00
_cell.angle_gamma   90.00
#
_symmetry.space_group_name_H-M   'P 1'
#
loop_
_entity.id
_entity.type
_entity.pdbx_description
1 polymer ?
#
loop_
_entity_poly.entity_id
_entity_poly.type
_entity_poly.pdbx_seq_one_letter_code
_entity_poly.pdbx_strand_id
1 'polypeptide(L)'
;MNKNSSKKSEAYKKIGIGAAIVVVLAIIILLLLRSCGGPVDDPGGIEFDPLATEGGWDEADLDAIRDSLNEKVADGMINISMNTSPVFSDGESEGSLMIVNEDINRYPISVEITRNDNGEVIYTSKAVPVGSKIESDTLDVDLNAGTYECTAMFFNLDPATGDNLGSAGVVIELTVLE
;
A
#
# COMPACT_ATOMS: atom_id res chain seq x y z
N MET A 1 7.12 -73.28 58.39
CA MET A 1 7.23 -71.88 58.81
C MET A 1 7.84 -71.02 57.71
N ASN A 2 7.25 -69.99 57.40
CA ASN A 2 6.95 -69.28 56.21
C ASN A 2 8.10 -68.39 55.60
N LYS A 3 8.96 -69.04 54.74
CA LYS A 3 10.04 -68.32 54.00
C LYS A 3 9.60 -67.74 52.63
N ASN A 4 8.33 -67.97 52.25
CA ASN A 4 7.84 -67.68 50.92
C ASN A 4 7.12 -66.27 50.84
N SER A 5 6.73 -65.71 52.00
CA SER A 5 6.04 -64.43 52.05
C SER A 5 6.97 -63.21 51.90
N SER A 6 8.21 -63.32 52.40
CA SER A 6 9.24 -62.26 52.30
C SER A 6 9.73 -61.99 50.88
N LYS A 7 9.92 -63.02 50.05
CA LYS A 7 10.41 -62.89 48.68
C LYS A 7 9.39 -62.25 47.74
N LYS A 8 8.09 -62.47 47.95
CA LYS A 8 7.04 -61.83 47.16
C LYS A 8 6.95 -60.32 47.46
N SER A 9 7.09 -59.91 48.70
CA SER A 9 7.04 -58.47 49.10
C SER A 9 8.22 -57.68 48.50
N GLU A 10 9.42 -58.27 48.46
CA GLU A 10 10.56 -57.58 47.81
C GLU A 10 10.45 -57.49 46.30
N ALA A 11 9.87 -58.50 45.65
CA ALA A 11 9.65 -58.48 44.18
C ALA A 11 8.64 -57.37 43.80
N TYR A 12 7.54 -57.19 44.53
CA TYR A 12 6.58 -56.10 44.27
C TYR A 12 7.16 -54.72 44.55
N LYS A 13 8.03 -54.55 45.55
CA LYS A 13 8.75 -53.30 45.81
C LYS A 13 9.69 -52.95 44.68
N LYS A 14 10.43 -53.92 44.12
CA LYS A 14 11.36 -53.71 42.98
C LYS A 14 10.61 -53.42 41.69
N ILE A 15 9.45 -54.04 41.45
CA ILE A 15 8.58 -53.75 40.30
C ILE A 15 7.96 -52.37 40.42
N GLY A 16 7.51 -51.96 41.62
CA GLY A 16 6.95 -50.62 41.89
C GLY A 16 7.99 -49.50 41.67
N ILE A 17 9.24 -49.74 42.08
CA ILE A 17 10.33 -48.76 41.90
C ILE A 17 10.70 -48.68 40.40
N GLY A 18 10.76 -49.79 39.69
CA GLY A 18 11.01 -49.79 38.24
C GLY A 18 9.92 -49.06 37.44
N ALA A 19 8.64 -49.27 37.78
CA ALA A 19 7.52 -48.59 37.17
C ALA A 19 7.56 -47.09 37.45
N ALA A 20 7.89 -46.68 38.68
CA ALA A 20 8.01 -45.25 39.03
C ALA A 20 9.14 -44.54 38.23
N ILE A 21 10.28 -45.21 38.06
CA ILE A 21 11.40 -44.68 37.26
C ILE A 21 10.99 -44.46 35.78
N VAL A 22 10.29 -45.46 35.21
CA VAL A 22 9.80 -45.34 33.80
C VAL A 22 8.83 -44.18 33.64
N VAL A 23 7.92 -43.98 34.59
CA VAL A 23 6.97 -42.84 34.56
C VAL A 23 7.71 -41.51 34.69
N VAL A 24 8.69 -41.44 35.60
CA VAL A 24 9.50 -40.18 35.74
C VAL A 24 10.31 -39.89 34.47
N LEU A 25 10.93 -40.92 33.87
CA LEU A 25 11.64 -40.76 32.60
C LEU A 25 10.70 -40.33 31.47
N ALA A 26 9.49 -40.89 31.40
CA ALA A 26 8.48 -40.48 30.41
C ALA A 26 8.06 -39.03 30.59
N ILE A 27 7.89 -38.57 31.83
CA ILE A 27 7.58 -37.18 32.14
C ILE A 27 8.74 -36.24 31.77
N ILE A 28 9.97 -36.63 32.06
CA ILE A 28 11.17 -35.86 31.68
C ILE A 28 11.28 -35.73 30.15
N ILE A 29 11.07 -36.85 29.43
CA ILE A 29 11.09 -36.87 27.97
C ILE A 29 9.96 -35.95 27.43
N LEU A 30 8.77 -36.01 28.00
CA LEU A 30 7.63 -35.17 27.61
C LEU A 30 7.90 -33.67 27.86
N LEU A 31 8.57 -33.37 28.99
CA LEU A 31 8.99 -31.99 29.31
C LEU A 31 10.12 -31.53 28.39
N LEU A 32 11.07 -32.39 28.03
CA LEU A 32 12.12 -32.05 27.07
C LEU A 32 11.56 -31.86 25.65
N LEU A 33 10.58 -32.65 25.22
CA LEU A 33 9.91 -32.49 23.93
C LEU A 33 9.06 -31.21 23.87
N ARG A 34 8.51 -30.74 25.01
CA ARG A 34 7.83 -29.46 25.11
C ARG A 34 8.78 -28.25 25.15
N SER A 35 10.02 -28.47 25.58
CA SER A 35 11.05 -27.43 25.65
C SER A 35 11.72 -27.13 24.31
N CYS A 36 11.50 -27.96 23.29
CA CYS A 36 12.06 -27.77 21.93
C CYS A 36 11.17 -26.87 21.03
N GLY A 37 10.21 -26.14 21.58
CA GLY A 37 9.36 -25.19 20.85
C GLY A 37 9.41 -23.79 21.45
N GLY A 38 10.57 -23.38 21.96
CA GLY A 38 10.80 -21.97 22.32
C GLY A 38 11.10 -21.13 21.07
N PRO A 39 10.80 -19.82 21.08
CA PRO A 39 11.21 -18.96 20.01
C PRO A 39 12.72 -19.09 19.80
N VAL A 40 13.14 -19.22 18.55
CA VAL A 40 14.55 -19.21 18.17
C VAL A 40 15.10 -17.85 18.56
N ASP A 41 15.81 -17.78 19.68
CA ASP A 41 16.57 -16.57 20.04
C ASP A 41 17.63 -16.36 18.95
N ASP A 42 17.36 -15.40 18.07
CA ASP A 42 18.32 -14.96 17.05
C ASP A 42 19.47 -14.22 17.73
N PRO A 43 20.74 -14.66 17.58
CA PRO A 43 21.89 -14.01 18.15
C PRO A 43 22.20 -12.64 17.54
N GLY A 44 21.37 -12.13 16.59
CA GLY A 44 21.57 -10.89 15.87
C GLY A 44 20.69 -9.72 16.31
N GLY A 45 19.76 -9.90 17.24
CA GLY A 45 18.89 -8.82 17.74
C GLY A 45 17.87 -8.29 16.70
N ILE A 46 17.52 -9.09 15.70
CA ILE A 46 16.44 -8.80 14.75
C ILE A 46 15.13 -9.28 15.36
N GLU A 47 14.17 -8.38 15.51
CA GLU A 47 12.82 -8.72 15.92
C GLU A 47 12.01 -9.13 14.68
N PHE A 48 11.55 -10.38 14.65
CA PHE A 48 10.70 -10.87 13.55
C PHE A 48 9.24 -10.46 13.77
N ASP A 49 8.56 -10.11 12.66
CA ASP A 49 7.14 -9.77 12.71
C ASP A 49 6.32 -10.98 13.19
N PRO A 50 5.50 -10.84 14.26
CA PRO A 50 4.68 -11.94 14.78
C PRO A 50 3.61 -12.43 13.80
N LEU A 51 3.33 -11.70 12.72
CA LEU A 51 2.43 -12.09 11.64
C LEU A 51 3.15 -12.82 10.50
N ALA A 52 4.50 -12.88 10.54
CA ALA A 52 5.27 -13.63 9.56
C ALA A 52 5.03 -15.13 9.76
N THR A 53 4.55 -15.82 8.72
CA THR A 53 4.36 -17.26 8.67
C THR A 53 5.37 -17.90 7.75
N GLU A 54 5.79 -19.13 8.08
CA GLU A 54 6.70 -19.90 7.25
C GLU A 54 5.96 -20.40 6.00
N GLY A 55 6.53 -20.15 4.81
CA GLY A 55 6.00 -20.57 3.51
C GLY A 55 6.03 -19.46 2.49
N GLY A 56 5.84 -19.82 1.24
CA GLY A 56 5.66 -18.92 0.09
C GLY A 56 4.21 -19.00 -0.40
N TRP A 57 3.86 -18.08 -1.30
CA TRP A 57 2.58 -18.14 -2.00
C TRP A 57 2.62 -19.24 -3.06
N ASP A 58 1.50 -19.95 -3.27
CA ASP A 58 1.37 -20.89 -4.39
C ASP A 58 1.45 -20.14 -5.73
N GLU A 59 1.93 -20.78 -6.81
CA GLU A 59 2.06 -20.16 -8.13
C GLU A 59 0.73 -19.57 -8.63
N ALA A 60 -0.38 -20.26 -8.38
CA ALA A 60 -1.71 -19.80 -8.76
C ALA A 60 -2.12 -18.51 -8.00
N ASP A 61 -1.76 -18.40 -6.73
CA ASP A 61 -2.01 -17.19 -5.92
C ASP A 61 -1.13 -16.04 -6.39
N LEU A 62 0.13 -16.29 -6.75
CA LEU A 62 1.05 -15.30 -7.31
C LEU A 62 0.55 -14.76 -8.65
N ASP A 63 0.02 -15.61 -9.53
CA ASP A 63 -0.52 -15.19 -10.81
C ASP A 63 -1.79 -14.35 -10.62
N ALA A 64 -2.70 -14.75 -9.73
CA ALA A 64 -3.90 -13.97 -9.40
C ALA A 64 -3.56 -12.60 -8.78
N ILE A 65 -2.56 -12.53 -7.91
CA ILE A 65 -2.05 -11.28 -7.34
C ILE A 65 -1.43 -10.41 -8.43
N ARG A 66 -0.61 -10.99 -9.32
CA ARG A 66 0.03 -10.27 -10.43
C ARG A 66 -1.01 -9.69 -11.39
N ASP A 67 -2.03 -10.47 -11.75
CA ASP A 67 -3.11 -10.02 -12.64
C ASP A 67 -3.91 -8.87 -12.01
N SER A 68 -4.27 -9.00 -10.72
CA SER A 68 -4.94 -7.93 -9.96
C SER A 68 -4.10 -6.66 -9.85
N LEU A 69 -2.78 -6.78 -9.65
CA LEU A 69 -1.87 -5.64 -9.60
C LEU A 69 -1.71 -4.98 -10.98
N ASN A 70 -1.59 -5.78 -12.05
CA ASN A 70 -1.50 -5.27 -13.42
C ASN A 70 -2.78 -4.53 -13.83
N GLU A 71 -3.95 -5.02 -13.43
CA GLU A 71 -5.22 -4.35 -13.66
C GLU A 71 -5.26 -3.00 -12.94
N LYS A 72 -4.91 -2.94 -11.65
CA LYS A 72 -4.86 -1.69 -10.87
C LYS A 72 -3.85 -0.68 -11.45
N VAL A 73 -2.69 -1.16 -11.91
CA VAL A 73 -1.70 -0.29 -12.58
C VAL A 73 -2.26 0.26 -13.87
N ALA A 74 -2.92 -0.59 -14.69
CA ALA A 74 -3.55 -0.16 -15.94
C ALA A 74 -4.69 0.86 -15.70
N ASP A 75 -5.45 0.70 -14.62
CA ASP A 75 -6.52 1.63 -14.26
C ASP A 75 -5.97 2.97 -13.73
N GLY A 76 -4.79 2.94 -13.07
CA GLY A 76 -4.11 4.14 -12.60
C GLY A 76 -3.31 4.90 -13.66
N MET A 77 -3.06 4.29 -14.83
CA MET A 77 -2.30 4.96 -15.90
C MET A 77 -3.09 6.10 -16.52
N ILE A 78 -2.41 7.26 -16.69
CA ILE A 78 -2.98 8.47 -17.25
C ILE A 78 -1.98 9.12 -18.22
N ASN A 79 -2.45 9.50 -19.38
CA ASN A 79 -1.69 10.29 -20.34
C ASN A 79 -2.08 11.76 -20.17
N ILE A 80 -1.08 12.59 -19.85
CA ILE A 80 -1.26 14.01 -19.55
C ILE A 80 -0.93 14.82 -20.81
N SER A 81 -1.80 15.76 -21.15
CA SER A 81 -1.55 16.76 -22.18
C SER A 81 -2.08 18.09 -21.68
N MET A 82 -1.21 19.08 -21.56
CA MET A 82 -1.57 20.45 -21.20
C MET A 82 -0.51 21.46 -21.64
N ASN A 83 -0.85 22.76 -21.64
CA ASN A 83 0.12 23.83 -21.78
C ASN A 83 0.96 23.94 -20.49
N THR A 84 2.28 23.76 -20.59
CA THR A 84 3.20 23.86 -19.44
C THR A 84 3.66 25.29 -19.14
N SER A 85 3.26 26.27 -19.96
CA SER A 85 3.57 27.70 -19.76
C SER A 85 2.32 28.55 -20.07
N PRO A 86 1.22 28.38 -19.32
CA PRO A 86 0.00 29.14 -19.57
C PRO A 86 0.20 30.60 -19.21
N VAL A 87 -0.41 31.48 -20.02
CA VAL A 87 -0.37 32.94 -19.83
C VAL A 87 -1.78 33.44 -19.63
N PHE A 88 -1.97 34.27 -18.61
CA PHE A 88 -3.18 34.98 -18.27
C PHE A 88 -2.94 36.48 -18.45
N SER A 89 -3.91 37.22 -19.01
CA SER A 89 -3.79 38.67 -19.21
C SER A 89 -3.76 39.41 -17.87
N ASP A 90 -4.57 38.96 -16.94
CA ASP A 90 -4.67 39.39 -15.55
C ASP A 90 -5.16 38.19 -14.68
N GLY A 91 -5.34 38.41 -13.37
CA GLY A 91 -5.73 37.36 -12.42
C GLY A 91 -7.17 36.87 -12.56
N GLU A 92 -8.04 37.54 -13.29
CA GLU A 92 -9.45 37.20 -13.47
C GLU A 92 -9.79 36.75 -14.90
N SER A 93 -8.88 36.99 -15.88
CA SER A 93 -9.08 36.62 -17.28
C SER A 93 -8.84 35.13 -17.55
N GLU A 94 -9.43 34.66 -18.66
CA GLU A 94 -9.12 33.29 -19.13
C GLU A 94 -7.67 33.18 -19.63
N GLY A 95 -7.03 32.09 -19.28
CA GLY A 95 -5.71 31.71 -19.78
C GLY A 95 -5.75 30.39 -20.56
N SER A 96 -4.79 30.21 -21.46
CA SER A 96 -4.70 29.02 -22.32
C SER A 96 -4.11 27.82 -21.59
N LEU A 97 -4.94 27.06 -20.90
CA LEU A 97 -4.55 25.86 -20.15
C LEU A 97 -4.30 24.64 -21.05
N MET A 98 -5.04 24.52 -22.16
CA MET A 98 -4.93 23.43 -23.14
C MET A 98 -4.91 22.04 -22.49
N ILE A 99 -5.75 21.81 -21.51
CA ILE A 99 -5.89 20.53 -20.83
C ILE A 99 -6.63 19.56 -21.77
N VAL A 100 -6.05 18.39 -22.02
CA VAL A 100 -6.66 17.35 -22.86
C VAL A 100 -6.72 16.03 -22.10
N ASN A 101 -7.90 15.43 -22.06
CA ASN A 101 -8.05 14.04 -21.69
C ASN A 101 -7.98 13.21 -22.98
N GLU A 102 -6.80 12.63 -23.25
CA GLU A 102 -6.54 11.91 -24.49
C GLU A 102 -7.50 10.73 -24.66
N ASP A 103 -7.81 10.39 -25.92
CA ASP A 103 -8.75 9.31 -26.27
C ASP A 103 -8.23 7.91 -25.90
N ILE A 104 -6.92 7.78 -25.65
CA ILE A 104 -6.29 6.55 -25.15
C ILE A 104 -6.42 6.38 -23.63
N ASN A 105 -6.83 7.41 -22.89
CA ASN A 105 -7.16 7.27 -21.47
C ASN A 105 -8.45 6.47 -21.29
N ARG A 106 -8.57 5.80 -20.16
CA ARG A 106 -9.73 4.92 -19.88
C ARG A 106 -10.85 5.63 -19.15
N TYR A 107 -10.52 6.71 -18.42
CA TYR A 107 -11.42 7.33 -17.45
C TYR A 107 -11.48 8.85 -17.61
N PRO A 108 -12.55 9.49 -17.13
CA PRO A 108 -12.56 10.93 -16.96
C PRO A 108 -11.44 11.40 -16.05
N ILE A 109 -10.93 12.61 -16.29
CA ILE A 109 -9.90 13.22 -15.44
C ILE A 109 -10.43 14.48 -14.78
N SER A 110 -9.88 14.86 -13.64
CA SER A 110 -9.90 16.23 -13.12
C SER A 110 -8.48 16.75 -12.93
N VAL A 111 -8.33 18.06 -12.93
CA VAL A 111 -7.03 18.73 -12.78
C VAL A 111 -7.10 19.72 -11.64
N GLU A 112 -6.09 19.70 -10.79
CA GLU A 112 -5.86 20.69 -9.74
C GLU A 112 -4.50 21.34 -9.96
N ILE A 113 -4.43 22.67 -9.95
CA ILE A 113 -3.16 23.40 -10.06
C ILE A 113 -2.88 24.08 -8.74
N THR A 114 -1.72 23.76 -8.16
CA THR A 114 -1.27 24.25 -6.87
C THR A 114 0.04 25.05 -7.03
N ARG A 115 0.13 26.21 -6.40
CA ARG A 115 1.37 26.99 -6.34
C ARG A 115 2.41 26.31 -5.46
N ASN A 116 3.64 26.20 -5.96
CA ASN A 116 4.71 25.50 -5.24
C ASN A 116 5.29 26.32 -4.07
N ASP A 117 5.12 27.65 -4.08
CA ASP A 117 5.68 28.54 -3.07
C ASP A 117 4.89 28.57 -1.76
N ASN A 118 3.57 28.40 -1.81
CA ASN A 118 2.70 28.53 -0.64
C ASN A 118 1.68 27.37 -0.47
N GLY A 119 1.57 26.48 -1.47
CA GLY A 119 0.64 25.35 -1.45
C GLY A 119 -0.83 25.75 -1.71
N GLU A 120 -1.08 26.95 -2.23
CA GLU A 120 -2.41 27.42 -2.58
C GLU A 120 -2.91 26.76 -3.85
N VAL A 121 -4.11 26.18 -3.81
CA VAL A 121 -4.81 25.68 -5.00
C VAL A 121 -5.40 26.88 -5.74
N ILE A 122 -4.99 27.06 -6.98
CA ILE A 122 -5.35 28.21 -7.82
C ILE A 122 -6.30 27.87 -8.97
N TYR A 123 -6.49 26.58 -9.23
CA TYR A 123 -7.40 26.09 -10.25
C TYR A 123 -7.86 24.69 -9.95
N THR A 124 -9.13 24.38 -10.14
CA THR A 124 -9.71 23.04 -10.05
C THR A 124 -10.73 22.82 -11.16
N SER A 125 -10.46 21.89 -12.06
CA SER A 125 -11.43 21.52 -13.09
C SER A 125 -12.51 20.58 -12.54
N LYS A 126 -13.68 20.59 -13.19
CA LYS A 126 -14.61 19.46 -13.12
C LYS A 126 -14.08 18.28 -13.92
N ALA A 127 -14.79 17.14 -13.87
CA ALA A 127 -14.43 15.98 -14.65
C ALA A 127 -14.46 16.27 -16.16
N VAL A 128 -13.33 16.02 -16.83
CA VAL A 128 -13.15 16.12 -18.28
C VAL A 128 -13.30 14.73 -18.87
N PRO A 129 -14.33 14.49 -19.71
CA PRO A 129 -14.53 13.18 -20.34
C PRO A 129 -13.36 12.77 -21.25
N VAL A 130 -13.20 11.46 -21.48
CA VAL A 130 -12.21 10.92 -22.43
C VAL A 130 -12.44 11.53 -23.82
N GLY A 131 -11.37 11.92 -24.49
CA GLY A 131 -11.40 12.57 -25.81
C GLY A 131 -11.90 14.02 -25.78
N SER A 132 -11.98 14.65 -24.59
CA SER A 132 -12.43 16.02 -24.41
C SER A 132 -11.29 16.93 -23.91
N LYS A 133 -11.47 18.24 -24.04
CA LYS A 133 -10.46 19.23 -23.66
C LYS A 133 -11.07 20.48 -23.04
N ILE A 134 -10.24 21.18 -22.25
CA ILE A 134 -10.44 22.56 -21.80
C ILE A 134 -9.36 23.39 -22.50
N GLU A 135 -9.74 24.27 -23.42
CA GLU A 135 -8.78 25.11 -24.15
C GLU A 135 -8.31 26.28 -23.28
N SER A 136 -9.25 27.02 -22.71
CA SER A 136 -9.01 28.13 -21.80
C SER A 136 -9.99 28.08 -20.64
N ASP A 137 -9.59 28.63 -19.51
CA ASP A 137 -10.42 28.81 -18.32
C ASP A 137 -9.83 29.91 -17.44
N THR A 138 -10.61 30.41 -16.47
CA THR A 138 -10.17 31.35 -15.43
C THR A 138 -9.58 30.61 -14.25
N LEU A 139 -8.70 31.27 -13.50
CA LEU A 139 -8.25 30.78 -12.20
C LEU A 139 -9.37 30.92 -11.15
N ASP A 140 -9.32 30.05 -10.13
CA ASP A 140 -10.23 30.11 -8.98
C ASP A 140 -9.83 31.23 -7.98
N VAL A 141 -8.64 31.81 -8.15
CA VAL A 141 -8.05 32.86 -7.29
C VAL A 141 -7.52 33.96 -8.16
N ASP A 142 -7.78 35.22 -7.74
CA ASP A 142 -7.20 36.42 -8.36
C ASP A 142 -5.68 36.48 -8.00
N LEU A 143 -4.81 36.30 -9.00
CA LEU A 143 -3.39 36.39 -8.85
C LEU A 143 -2.84 37.72 -9.36
N ASN A 144 -1.94 38.33 -8.60
CA ASN A 144 -1.21 39.52 -9.05
C ASN A 144 -0.31 39.19 -10.25
N ALA A 145 0.08 40.24 -10.99
CA ALA A 145 1.07 40.11 -12.06
C ALA A 145 2.35 39.42 -11.56
N GLY A 146 2.81 38.43 -12.29
CA GLY A 146 3.99 37.64 -11.90
C GLY A 146 4.09 36.31 -12.63
N THR A 147 5.17 35.59 -12.32
CA THR A 147 5.40 34.22 -12.80
C THR A 147 5.43 33.29 -11.60
N TYR A 148 4.66 32.23 -11.68
CA TYR A 148 4.43 31.28 -10.60
C TYR A 148 4.80 29.86 -11.04
N GLU A 149 5.71 29.22 -10.31
CA GLU A 149 5.93 27.79 -10.45
C GLU A 149 4.80 27.05 -9.76
N CYS A 150 4.12 26.20 -10.50
CA CYS A 150 2.96 25.45 -10.03
C CYS A 150 3.11 23.97 -10.37
N THR A 151 2.36 23.14 -9.64
CA THR A 151 2.18 21.72 -9.95
C THR A 151 0.74 21.49 -10.38
N ALA A 152 0.55 20.99 -11.59
CA ALA A 152 -0.75 20.52 -12.07
C ALA A 152 -0.85 19.01 -11.80
N MET A 153 -1.80 18.62 -10.95
CA MET A 153 -2.12 17.23 -10.63
C MET A 153 -3.35 16.79 -11.42
N PHE A 154 -3.22 15.69 -12.13
CA PHE A 154 -4.28 15.04 -12.87
C PHE A 154 -4.75 13.82 -12.09
N PHE A 155 -6.05 13.65 -11.94
CA PHE A 155 -6.66 12.53 -11.23
C PHE A 155 -7.55 11.74 -12.18
N ASN A 156 -7.33 10.41 -12.28
CA ASN A 156 -8.26 9.50 -12.93
C ASN A 156 -9.47 9.27 -12.02
N LEU A 157 -10.67 9.47 -12.53
CA LEU A 157 -11.89 9.36 -11.75
C LEU A 157 -12.70 8.12 -12.17
N ASP A 158 -13.08 7.31 -11.20
CA ASP A 158 -14.09 6.28 -11.44
C ASP A 158 -15.43 6.94 -11.82
N PRO A 159 -15.98 6.69 -13.01
CA PRO A 159 -17.21 7.36 -13.44
C PRO A 159 -18.47 6.97 -12.64
N ALA A 160 -18.42 5.87 -11.89
CA ALA A 160 -19.55 5.40 -11.08
C ALA A 160 -19.52 5.95 -9.65
N THR A 161 -18.33 6.06 -9.05
CA THR A 161 -18.15 6.47 -7.64
C THR A 161 -17.54 7.87 -7.49
N GLY A 162 -16.78 8.34 -8.47
CA GLY A 162 -15.98 9.56 -8.40
C GLY A 162 -14.65 9.38 -7.65
N ASP A 163 -14.31 8.14 -7.27
CA ASP A 163 -13.06 7.85 -6.57
C ASP A 163 -11.85 8.07 -7.46
N ASN A 164 -10.74 8.46 -6.86
CA ASN A 164 -9.46 8.59 -7.54
C ASN A 164 -8.81 7.21 -7.73
N LEU A 165 -8.67 6.79 -8.99
CA LEU A 165 -8.03 5.53 -9.39
C LEU A 165 -6.52 5.64 -9.55
N GLY A 166 -6.01 6.87 -9.76
CA GLY A 166 -4.60 7.15 -9.96
C GLY A 166 -4.36 8.61 -10.30
N SER A 167 -3.14 9.08 -10.10
CA SER A 167 -2.81 10.47 -10.36
C SER A 167 -1.43 10.60 -10.99
N ALA A 168 -1.26 11.68 -11.76
CA ALA A 168 0.02 12.08 -12.34
C ALA A 168 0.16 13.59 -12.25
N GLY A 169 1.38 14.09 -12.08
CA GLY A 169 1.66 15.51 -11.93
C GLY A 169 2.68 16.02 -12.92
N VAL A 170 2.55 17.30 -13.28
CA VAL A 170 3.51 18.04 -14.08
C VAL A 170 3.78 19.40 -13.47
N VAL A 171 5.04 19.83 -13.47
CA VAL A 171 5.41 21.19 -13.08
C VAL A 171 5.20 22.12 -14.27
N ILE A 172 4.53 23.24 -14.01
CA ILE A 172 4.22 24.25 -15.00
C ILE A 172 4.70 25.64 -14.52
N GLU A 173 4.95 26.53 -15.44
CA GLU A 173 5.26 27.95 -15.17
C GLU A 173 4.10 28.81 -15.66
N LEU A 174 3.30 29.32 -14.74
CA LEU A 174 2.12 30.15 -15.02
C LEU A 174 2.51 31.61 -14.94
N THR A 175 2.14 32.41 -15.95
CA THR A 175 2.39 33.84 -15.99
C THR A 175 1.10 34.64 -16.03
N VAL A 176 0.98 35.63 -15.14
CA VAL A 176 -0.05 36.68 -15.12
C VAL A 176 0.62 38.00 -15.52
N LEU A 177 0.07 38.72 -16.53
CA LEU A 177 0.73 39.88 -17.13
C LEU A 177 0.44 41.20 -16.39
N GLU A 178 -0.80 41.39 -15.88
CA GLU A 178 -1.27 42.61 -15.20
C GLU A 178 -2.01 42.31 -13.90
#